data_89d156abeadabd390b4d33d21090b16f
#
_entry.id   89d156abeadabd390b4d33d21090b16f
#
_cell.length_a   1.000
_cell.length_b   1.000
_cell.length_c   1.000
_cell.angle_alpha   90.00
_cell.angle_beta   90.00
_cell.angle_gamma   90.00
#
_symmetry.space_group_name_H-M   'P 1'
#
loop_
_entity.id
_entity.type
_entity.pdbx_description
1 polymer ?
#
loop_
_entity_poly.entity_id
_entity_poly.type
_entity_poly.pdbx_seq_one_letter_code
_entity_poly.pdbx_strand_id
1 'polypeptide(L)'
;MISGDAYHRILITKGNILSRAKKLYNREGFWSLVCTSFSFLKEICLVAIPNNIWYLHHKIFKSSETFEFQGKTYHYFFHPYCTSWRNERTVAVPILWDIVKGHEEKKKNILEVGNMLSYYFKVTHDVLDKYEIMDGVINEDVVDFKPSKKYDLIVSVLTLPEVGWHESPKDPTKTIRALKNLRTLLTSGGQIAVVMGLGINPEFDMSLESKTIEFDKQGYLRHLKGYMWQEADWKDVKDVKYDKSIPTANAVMVGVIHQKNNEIHDR
;
A
#
# COMPACT_ATOMS: atom_id res chain seq x y z
N MET A 1 18.01 6.70 -12.82
CA MET A 1 16.64 6.45 -12.32
C MET A 1 16.75 6.45 -10.82
N ILE A 2 16.34 7.54 -10.15
CA ILE A 2 16.40 7.68 -8.69
C ILE A 2 15.14 6.97 -8.20
N SER A 3 15.31 5.82 -7.57
CA SER A 3 14.20 5.02 -7.03
C SER A 3 13.51 5.81 -5.92
N GLY A 4 12.19 5.66 -5.78
CA GLY A 4 11.43 6.24 -4.66
C GLY A 4 11.95 5.86 -3.27
N ASP A 5 12.77 4.81 -3.19
CA ASP A 5 13.53 4.38 -2.02
C ASP A 5 14.47 5.44 -1.43
N ALA A 6 15.05 6.34 -2.24
CA ALA A 6 15.99 7.33 -1.72
C ALA A 6 15.24 8.40 -0.90
N TYR A 7 14.05 8.84 -1.37
CA TYR A 7 13.19 9.76 -0.64
C TYR A 7 12.70 9.17 0.68
N HIS A 8 12.36 7.88 0.69
CA HIS A 8 12.00 7.11 1.89
C HIS A 8 13.12 7.07 2.92
N ARG A 9 14.34 6.73 2.47
CA ARG A 9 15.50 6.63 3.38
C ARG A 9 15.88 7.95 4.03
N ILE A 10 15.56 9.09 3.41
CA ILE A 10 15.92 10.42 3.91
C ILE A 10 14.95 10.89 5.01
N LEU A 11 13.66 10.64 4.86
CA LEU A 11 12.65 11.13 5.80
C LEU A 11 12.43 10.22 7.02
N ILE A 12 12.61 8.92 6.88
CA ILE A 12 12.22 7.93 7.91
C ILE A 12 13.32 7.70 8.94
N THR A 13 14.57 7.89 8.59
CA THR A 13 15.63 7.67 9.58
C THR A 13 15.86 8.91 10.44
N LYS A 14 15.26 8.95 11.62
CA LYS A 14 15.53 9.88 12.72
C LYS A 14 16.98 9.85 13.23
N GLY A 15 17.94 9.37 12.45
CA GLY A 15 19.35 9.36 12.76
C GLY A 15 19.99 10.72 12.48
N ASN A 16 20.84 11.17 13.39
CA ASN A 16 21.59 12.43 13.29
C ASN A 16 22.36 12.47 11.94
N ILE A 17 21.99 13.38 11.05
CA ILE A 17 22.60 13.58 9.71
C ILE A 17 24.13 13.69 9.82
N LEU A 18 24.63 14.34 10.89
CA LEU A 18 26.06 14.48 11.17
C LEU A 18 26.74 13.13 11.41
N SER A 19 26.10 12.20 12.12
CA SER A 19 26.68 10.88 12.36
C SER A 19 26.80 10.05 11.10
N ARG A 20 25.83 10.20 10.17
CA ARG A 20 25.85 9.54 8.87
C ARG A 20 26.89 10.13 7.93
N ALA A 21 26.98 11.45 7.87
CA ALA A 21 28.01 12.14 7.12
C ALA A 21 29.42 11.71 7.59
N LYS A 22 29.63 11.62 8.92
CA LYS A 22 30.88 11.14 9.50
C LYS A 22 31.18 9.67 9.16
N LYS A 23 30.16 8.79 9.19
CA LYS A 23 30.32 7.38 8.80
C LYS A 23 30.67 7.25 7.31
N LEU A 24 29.97 8.03 6.45
CA LEU A 24 30.24 8.01 5.01
C LEU A 24 31.63 8.53 4.71
N TYR A 25 32.05 9.66 5.31
CA TYR A 25 33.38 10.20 5.18
C TYR A 25 34.48 9.20 5.59
N ASN A 26 34.29 8.53 6.74
CA ASN A 26 35.25 7.55 7.22
C ASN A 26 35.33 6.28 6.35
N ARG A 27 34.26 5.90 5.68
CA ARG A 27 34.18 4.70 4.86
C ARG A 27 34.63 4.93 3.41
N GLU A 28 34.23 6.05 2.82
CA GLU A 28 34.33 6.28 1.38
C GLU A 28 35.09 7.58 1.01
N GLY A 29 35.50 8.37 2.02
CA GLY A 29 36.31 9.57 1.85
C GLY A 29 35.53 10.83 1.48
N PHE A 30 36.29 11.92 1.33
CA PHE A 30 35.76 13.27 1.14
C PHE A 30 34.91 13.42 -0.14
N TRP A 31 35.35 12.89 -1.26
CA TRP A 31 34.66 13.03 -2.54
C TRP A 31 33.32 12.30 -2.57
N SER A 32 33.23 11.14 -1.94
CA SER A 32 31.94 10.45 -1.80
C SER A 32 30.94 11.24 -0.95
N LEU A 33 31.42 11.87 0.14
CA LEU A 33 30.60 12.76 0.95
C LEU A 33 30.09 13.96 0.13
N VAL A 34 30.95 14.59 -0.67
CA VAL A 34 30.57 15.75 -1.51
C VAL A 34 29.53 15.32 -2.58
N CYS A 35 29.78 14.23 -3.29
CA CYS A 35 28.85 13.72 -4.31
C CYS A 35 27.48 13.35 -3.70
N THR A 36 27.49 12.68 -2.55
CA THR A 36 26.25 12.30 -1.85
C THR A 36 25.51 13.52 -1.34
N SER A 37 26.22 14.52 -0.79
CA SER A 37 25.61 15.78 -0.34
C SER A 37 25.00 16.58 -1.50
N PHE A 38 25.68 16.62 -2.65
CA PHE A 38 25.15 17.28 -3.86
C PHE A 38 23.92 16.55 -4.41
N SER A 39 23.94 15.22 -4.46
CA SER A 39 22.79 14.40 -4.86
C SER A 39 21.61 14.60 -3.92
N PHE A 40 21.86 14.67 -2.61
CA PHE A 40 20.87 14.96 -1.60
C PHE A 40 20.23 16.35 -1.76
N LEU A 41 21.07 17.38 -1.98
CA LEU A 41 20.58 18.75 -2.20
C LEU A 41 19.73 18.84 -3.48
N LYS A 42 20.18 18.19 -4.54
CA LYS A 42 19.43 18.08 -5.80
C LYS A 42 18.06 17.42 -5.57
N GLU A 43 18.01 16.34 -4.79
CA GLU A 43 16.76 15.64 -4.48
C GLU A 43 15.81 16.52 -3.64
N ILE A 44 16.32 17.24 -2.64
CA ILE A 44 15.52 18.21 -1.90
C ILE A 44 14.92 19.27 -2.82
N CYS A 45 15.75 19.92 -3.65
CA CYS A 45 15.31 21.03 -4.50
C CYS A 45 14.39 20.59 -5.65
N LEU A 46 14.64 19.44 -6.26
CA LEU A 46 13.92 19.00 -7.47
C LEU A 46 12.74 18.08 -7.16
N VAL A 47 12.71 17.44 -5.99
CA VAL A 47 11.66 16.46 -5.63
C VAL A 47 10.93 16.88 -4.37
N ALA A 48 11.63 17.04 -3.24
CA ALA A 48 10.96 17.24 -1.95
C ALA A 48 10.23 18.59 -1.85
N ILE A 49 10.83 19.69 -2.28
CA ILE A 49 10.20 21.02 -2.24
C ILE A 49 8.99 21.06 -3.18
N PRO A 50 9.10 20.71 -4.47
CA PRO A 50 7.95 20.68 -5.38
C PRO A 50 6.84 19.75 -4.88
N ASN A 51 7.18 18.56 -4.38
CA ASN A 51 6.20 17.62 -3.83
C ASN A 51 5.40 18.24 -2.68
N ASN A 52 6.06 18.91 -1.73
CA ASN A 52 5.38 19.56 -0.61
C ASN A 52 4.53 20.77 -1.05
N ILE A 53 4.99 21.55 -2.03
CA ILE A 53 4.22 22.66 -2.60
C ILE A 53 2.94 22.14 -3.25
N TRP A 54 3.02 21.10 -4.09
CA TRP A 54 1.87 20.51 -4.73
C TRP A 54 0.92 19.84 -3.74
N TYR A 55 1.45 19.15 -2.72
CA TYR A 55 0.65 18.63 -1.62
C TYR A 55 -0.15 19.73 -0.91
N LEU A 56 0.52 20.85 -0.52
CA LEU A 56 -0.14 21.97 0.14
C LEU A 56 -1.23 22.59 -0.74
N HIS A 57 -0.95 22.77 -2.03
CA HIS A 57 -1.96 23.21 -3.00
C HIS A 57 -3.20 22.30 -2.97
N HIS A 58 -3.03 20.98 -3.07
CA HIS A 58 -4.15 20.04 -3.05
C HIS A 58 -4.87 20.05 -1.71
N LYS A 59 -4.12 20.09 -0.61
CA LYS A 59 -4.71 20.15 0.74
C LYS A 59 -5.55 21.40 0.96
N ILE A 60 -5.15 22.54 0.43
CA ILE A 60 -5.86 23.82 0.63
C ILE A 60 -7.02 23.94 -0.35
N PHE A 61 -6.81 23.67 -1.63
CA PHE A 61 -7.77 24.00 -2.69
C PHE A 61 -8.61 22.82 -3.18
N LYS A 62 -8.24 21.57 -2.80
CA LYS A 62 -8.86 20.34 -3.31
C LYS A 62 -9.34 19.40 -2.20
N SER A 63 -9.22 19.78 -0.94
CA SER A 63 -9.60 18.92 0.21
C SER A 63 -11.09 18.58 0.28
N SER A 64 -11.94 19.40 -0.33
CA SER A 64 -13.40 19.17 -0.41
C SER A 64 -13.81 18.29 -1.59
N GLU A 65 -12.89 18.01 -2.53
CA GLU A 65 -13.21 17.17 -3.68
C GLU A 65 -13.36 15.70 -3.29
N THR A 66 -14.30 15.05 -3.97
CA THR A 66 -14.74 13.69 -3.65
C THR A 66 -14.72 12.80 -4.88
N PHE A 67 -14.78 11.50 -4.63
CA PHE A 67 -15.06 10.48 -5.63
C PHE A 67 -16.09 9.50 -5.09
N GLU A 68 -16.82 8.88 -6.01
CA GLU A 68 -17.80 7.85 -5.69
C GLU A 68 -17.17 6.47 -5.88
N PHE A 69 -17.48 5.54 -4.97
CA PHE A 69 -17.13 4.14 -5.11
C PHE A 69 -18.17 3.26 -4.42
N GLN A 70 -18.79 2.35 -5.17
CA GLN A 70 -19.85 1.43 -4.72
C GLN A 70 -20.95 2.13 -3.93
N GLY A 71 -21.42 3.27 -4.46
CA GLY A 71 -22.52 4.05 -3.88
C GLY A 71 -22.14 4.84 -2.62
N LYS A 72 -20.87 4.91 -2.26
CA LYS A 72 -20.36 5.72 -1.15
C LYS A 72 -19.45 6.81 -1.65
N THR A 73 -19.62 8.02 -1.09
CA THR A 73 -18.78 9.19 -1.36
C THR A 73 -17.58 9.21 -0.42
N TYR A 74 -16.40 9.37 -0.98
CA TYR A 74 -15.14 9.53 -0.26
C TYR A 74 -14.46 10.83 -0.63
N HIS A 75 -13.79 11.48 0.33
CA HIS A 75 -12.85 12.56 0.04
C HIS A 75 -11.54 11.99 -0.49
N TYR A 76 -10.94 12.67 -1.48
CA TYR A 76 -9.59 12.35 -1.91
C TYR A 76 -8.60 12.52 -0.76
N PHE A 77 -7.67 11.58 -0.63
CA PHE A 77 -6.62 11.62 0.37
C PHE A 77 -5.36 12.26 -0.20
N PHE A 78 -4.93 13.38 0.39
CA PHE A 78 -3.72 14.07 -0.01
C PHE A 78 -2.69 14.03 1.10
N HIS A 79 -1.50 13.50 0.79
CA HIS A 79 -0.38 13.44 1.72
C HIS A 79 0.95 13.54 0.96
N PRO A 80 2.03 14.17 1.53
CA PRO A 80 3.31 14.29 0.85
C PRO A 80 4.07 12.97 0.76
N TYR A 81 3.83 12.05 1.72
CA TYR A 81 4.46 10.74 1.73
C TYR A 81 4.05 9.93 0.50
N CYS A 82 5.03 9.32 -0.20
CA CYS A 82 4.83 8.60 -1.44
C CYS A 82 4.03 9.35 -2.50
N THR A 83 4.11 10.68 -2.51
CA THR A 83 3.33 11.52 -3.47
C THR A 83 1.83 11.18 -3.49
N SER A 84 1.26 10.82 -2.34
CA SER A 84 -0.15 10.42 -2.19
C SER A 84 -1.16 11.55 -2.47
N TRP A 85 -0.77 12.57 -3.18
CA TRP A 85 -1.62 13.63 -3.70
C TRP A 85 -1.91 13.47 -5.19
N ARG A 86 -1.31 12.48 -5.88
CA ARG A 86 -1.47 12.27 -7.34
C ARG A 86 -1.51 10.82 -7.80
N ASN A 87 -1.28 9.85 -6.92
CA ASN A 87 -1.24 8.43 -7.28
C ASN A 87 -2.45 7.65 -6.70
N GLU A 88 -2.46 6.35 -6.87
CA GLU A 88 -3.54 5.46 -6.43
C GLU A 88 -3.84 5.51 -4.93
N ARG A 89 -2.90 6.01 -4.10
CA ARG A 89 -3.12 6.18 -2.66
C ARG A 89 -4.18 7.24 -2.35
N THR A 90 -4.43 8.18 -3.28
CA THR A 90 -5.49 9.19 -3.13
C THR A 90 -6.87 8.57 -2.95
N VAL A 91 -7.10 7.37 -3.47
CA VAL A 91 -8.36 6.62 -3.37
C VAL A 91 -8.23 5.36 -2.51
N ALA A 92 -7.11 4.66 -2.57
CA ALA A 92 -6.89 3.42 -1.81
C ALA A 92 -6.92 3.64 -0.29
N VAL A 93 -6.25 4.69 0.18
CA VAL A 93 -6.14 4.99 1.61
C VAL A 93 -7.50 5.32 2.23
N PRO A 94 -8.32 6.25 1.72
CA PRO A 94 -9.60 6.56 2.36
C PRO A 94 -10.58 5.40 2.33
N ILE A 95 -10.58 4.55 1.29
CA ILE A 95 -11.45 3.37 1.23
C ILE A 95 -11.09 2.37 2.33
N LEU A 96 -9.81 1.98 2.44
CA LEU A 96 -9.42 0.99 3.45
C LEU A 96 -9.42 1.56 4.87
N TRP A 97 -9.04 2.83 5.04
CA TRP A 97 -9.07 3.47 6.35
C TRP A 97 -10.50 3.56 6.94
N ASP A 98 -11.49 3.78 6.10
CA ASP A 98 -12.90 3.75 6.52
C ASP A 98 -13.32 2.37 7.06
N ILE A 99 -12.88 1.28 6.40
CA ILE A 99 -13.12 -0.10 6.87
C ILE A 99 -12.38 -0.36 8.20
N VAL A 100 -11.11 0.07 8.29
CA VAL A 100 -10.31 -0.07 9.51
C VAL A 100 -10.98 0.63 10.69
N LYS A 101 -11.37 1.91 10.53
CA LYS A 101 -12.03 2.66 11.60
C LYS A 101 -13.30 1.98 12.12
N GLY A 102 -14.13 1.48 11.22
CA GLY A 102 -15.35 0.75 11.61
C GLY A 102 -15.09 -0.52 12.41
N HIS A 103 -13.89 -1.12 12.30
CA HIS A 103 -13.47 -2.27 13.10
C HIS A 103 -12.78 -1.84 14.41
N GLU A 104 -11.96 -0.79 14.39
CA GLU A 104 -11.34 -0.22 15.59
C GLU A 104 -12.38 0.26 16.61
N GLU A 105 -13.44 0.94 16.15
CA GLU A 105 -14.56 1.37 16.99
C GLU A 105 -15.25 0.21 17.70
N LYS A 106 -15.26 -0.98 17.09
CA LYS A 106 -15.79 -2.23 17.65
C LYS A 106 -14.75 -3.04 18.41
N LYS A 107 -13.53 -2.50 18.60
CA LYS A 107 -12.39 -3.17 19.26
C LYS A 107 -12.06 -4.54 18.68
N LYS A 108 -12.12 -4.67 17.36
CA LYS A 108 -11.84 -5.90 16.63
C LYS A 108 -10.33 -6.10 16.45
N ASN A 109 -9.90 -7.37 16.34
CA ASN A 109 -8.53 -7.71 16.01
C ASN A 109 -8.26 -7.42 14.52
N ILE A 110 -7.31 -6.56 14.24
CA ILE A 110 -6.96 -6.14 12.89
C ILE A 110 -5.50 -6.49 12.61
N LEU A 111 -5.23 -6.98 11.39
CA LEU A 111 -3.90 -7.15 10.82
C LEU A 111 -3.78 -6.30 9.56
N GLU A 112 -2.75 -5.48 9.47
CA GLU A 112 -2.33 -4.84 8.24
C GLU A 112 -1.17 -5.63 7.61
N VAL A 113 -1.28 -5.95 6.32
CA VAL A 113 -0.22 -6.59 5.53
C VAL A 113 0.43 -5.55 4.62
N GLY A 114 1.71 -5.28 4.89
CA GLY A 114 2.43 -4.13 4.36
C GLY A 114 2.20 -2.89 5.22
N ASN A 115 3.28 -2.28 5.70
CA ASN A 115 3.20 -1.12 6.58
C ASN A 115 2.92 0.16 5.79
N MET A 116 1.66 0.45 5.51
CA MET A 116 1.25 1.63 4.75
C MET A 116 0.49 2.65 5.60
N LEU A 117 -0.47 2.19 6.39
CA LEU A 117 -1.38 3.09 7.13
C LEU A 117 -0.69 3.82 8.27
N SER A 118 0.34 3.21 8.90
CA SER A 118 1.11 3.84 9.99
C SER A 118 1.86 5.11 9.56
N TYR A 119 2.12 5.28 8.25
CA TYR A 119 2.72 6.51 7.72
C TYR A 119 1.74 7.69 7.63
N TYR A 120 0.45 7.40 7.69
CA TYR A 120 -0.62 8.38 7.53
C TYR A 120 -1.39 8.62 8.81
N PHE A 121 -1.54 7.57 9.62
CA PHE A 121 -2.39 7.57 10.81
C PHE A 121 -1.66 6.96 12.00
N LYS A 122 -2.13 7.26 13.20
CA LYS A 122 -1.74 6.52 14.40
C LYS A 122 -2.52 5.21 14.42
N VAL A 123 -1.86 4.11 14.14
CA VAL A 123 -2.44 2.76 14.16
C VAL A 123 -2.14 2.07 15.50
N THR A 124 -3.05 1.19 15.92
CA THR A 124 -2.92 0.38 17.15
C THR A 124 -3.05 -1.11 16.88
N HIS A 125 -3.29 -1.47 15.63
CA HIS A 125 -3.41 -2.85 15.16
C HIS A 125 -2.05 -3.46 14.84
N ASP A 126 -2.02 -4.80 14.63
CA ASP A 126 -0.81 -5.50 14.21
C ASP A 126 -0.45 -5.14 12.77
N VAL A 127 0.84 -4.96 12.52
CA VAL A 127 1.39 -4.69 11.19
C VAL A 127 2.39 -5.78 10.84
N LEU A 128 2.18 -6.45 9.71
CA LEU A 128 3.05 -7.48 9.15
C LEU A 128 3.75 -6.95 7.91
N ASP A 129 5.05 -6.76 7.96
CA ASP A 129 5.88 -6.40 6.80
C ASP A 129 7.19 -7.13 6.84
N LYS A 130 7.51 -7.88 5.76
CA LYS A 130 8.71 -8.71 5.68
C LYS A 130 10.01 -7.92 5.75
N TYR A 131 10.02 -6.72 5.20
CA TYR A 131 11.24 -5.97 4.92
C TYR A 131 11.42 -4.72 5.75
N GLU A 132 10.33 -4.16 6.25
CA GLU A 132 10.36 -2.88 6.96
C GLU A 132 10.66 -3.10 8.45
N ILE A 133 11.87 -2.78 8.86
CA ILE A 133 12.32 -2.88 10.25
C ILE A 133 11.94 -1.60 10.99
N MET A 134 10.85 -1.66 11.76
CA MET A 134 10.33 -0.56 12.57
C MET A 134 9.70 -1.12 13.86
N ASP A 135 9.71 -0.34 14.94
CA ASP A 135 9.08 -0.72 16.20
C ASP A 135 7.59 -0.99 16.00
N GLY A 136 7.12 -2.15 16.49
CA GLY A 136 5.73 -2.59 16.35
C GLY A 136 5.40 -3.29 15.03
N VAL A 137 6.35 -3.44 14.11
CA VAL A 137 6.19 -4.21 12.87
C VAL A 137 6.66 -5.64 13.08
N ILE A 138 5.84 -6.61 12.69
CA ILE A 138 6.16 -8.03 12.67
C ILE A 138 6.89 -8.33 11.37
N ASN A 139 8.18 -8.72 11.46
CA ASN A 139 9.01 -8.99 10.29
C ASN A 139 8.99 -10.46 9.90
N GLU A 140 7.88 -10.91 9.32
CA GLU A 140 7.70 -12.27 8.80
C GLU A 140 7.14 -12.25 7.38
N ASP A 141 7.36 -13.34 6.65
CA ASP A 141 6.78 -13.51 5.32
C ASP A 141 5.29 -13.85 5.45
N VAL A 142 4.45 -13.13 4.73
CA VAL A 142 2.99 -13.30 4.78
C VAL A 142 2.52 -14.72 4.42
N VAL A 143 3.28 -15.47 3.62
CA VAL A 143 2.91 -16.86 3.28
C VAL A 143 3.19 -17.86 4.39
N ASP A 144 4.12 -17.53 5.30
CA ASP A 144 4.55 -18.39 6.41
C ASP A 144 4.03 -17.91 7.76
N PHE A 145 3.46 -16.71 7.84
CA PHE A 145 2.99 -16.09 9.07
C PHE A 145 1.90 -16.93 9.75
N LYS A 146 2.14 -17.34 10.99
CA LYS A 146 1.27 -18.21 11.80
C LYS A 146 1.11 -17.67 13.22
N PRO A 147 0.36 -16.59 13.41
CA PRO A 147 0.15 -16.01 14.73
C PRO A 147 -0.70 -16.92 15.62
N SER A 148 -0.59 -16.74 16.95
CA SER A 148 -1.39 -17.46 17.93
C SER A 148 -2.86 -17.00 17.99
N LYS A 149 -3.17 -15.80 17.45
CA LYS A 149 -4.52 -15.22 17.41
C LYS A 149 -5.09 -15.19 15.99
N LYS A 150 -6.40 -15.06 15.90
CA LYS A 150 -7.12 -14.82 14.64
C LYS A 150 -7.55 -13.36 14.56
N TYR A 151 -7.85 -12.92 13.33
CA TYR A 151 -8.19 -11.54 13.01
C TYR A 151 -9.63 -11.43 12.50
N ASP A 152 -10.32 -10.39 12.93
CA ASP A 152 -11.66 -10.05 12.44
C ASP A 152 -11.56 -9.28 11.11
N LEU A 153 -10.45 -8.55 10.93
CA LEU A 153 -10.14 -7.83 9.70
C LEU A 153 -8.67 -8.02 9.34
N ILE A 154 -8.41 -8.34 8.09
CA ILE A 154 -7.07 -8.25 7.51
C ILE A 154 -7.13 -7.23 6.38
N VAL A 155 -6.25 -6.22 6.40
CA VAL A 155 -6.18 -5.19 5.36
C VAL A 155 -4.84 -5.20 4.65
N SER A 156 -4.85 -4.84 3.36
CA SER A 156 -3.60 -4.59 2.62
C SER A 156 -3.80 -3.47 1.60
N VAL A 157 -2.97 -2.44 1.74
CA VAL A 157 -2.97 -1.28 0.86
C VAL A 157 -1.84 -1.42 -0.14
N LEU A 158 -2.14 -1.80 -1.38
CA LEU A 158 -1.22 -1.86 -2.53
C LEU A 158 -0.04 -2.84 -2.41
N THR A 159 0.08 -3.60 -1.33
CA THR A 159 1.25 -4.46 -1.05
C THR A 159 1.14 -5.85 -1.69
N LEU A 160 -0.03 -6.48 -1.63
CA LEU A 160 -0.16 -7.89 -2.03
C LEU A 160 0.27 -8.20 -3.48
N PRO A 161 0.01 -7.37 -4.51
CA PRO A 161 0.49 -7.67 -5.87
C PRO A 161 2.02 -7.69 -5.99
N GLU A 162 2.72 -7.04 -5.06
CA GLU A 162 4.18 -6.97 -5.04
C GLU A 162 4.83 -8.17 -4.35
N VAL A 163 4.05 -8.94 -3.56
CA VAL A 163 4.54 -10.12 -2.84
C VAL A 163 5.05 -11.17 -3.82
N GLY A 164 6.34 -11.49 -3.74
CA GLY A 164 7.03 -12.39 -4.66
C GLY A 164 7.42 -11.76 -6.00
N TRP A 165 6.80 -10.64 -6.40
CA TRP A 165 7.08 -10.01 -7.69
C TRP A 165 8.44 -9.33 -7.75
N HIS A 166 8.86 -8.70 -6.66
CA HIS A 166 10.14 -8.01 -6.53
C HIS A 166 11.19 -8.83 -5.75
N GLU A 167 10.89 -10.08 -5.42
CA GLU A 167 11.81 -10.98 -4.72
C GLU A 167 12.82 -11.63 -5.69
N SER A 168 13.91 -12.17 -5.13
CA SER A 168 14.90 -12.95 -5.87
C SER A 168 15.12 -14.30 -5.16
N PRO A 169 14.77 -15.43 -5.79
CA PRO A 169 14.15 -15.54 -7.10
C PRO A 169 12.71 -14.99 -7.12
N LYS A 170 12.27 -14.50 -8.28
CA LYS A 170 10.92 -13.99 -8.49
C LYS A 170 9.90 -15.13 -8.41
N ASP A 171 8.83 -14.91 -7.66
CA ASP A 171 7.71 -15.83 -7.53
C ASP A 171 6.37 -15.11 -7.75
N PRO A 172 5.92 -14.99 -9.00
CA PRO A 172 4.71 -14.24 -9.35
C PRO A 172 3.42 -14.82 -8.73
N THR A 173 3.43 -16.11 -8.36
CA THR A 173 2.28 -16.81 -7.78
C THR A 173 2.18 -16.67 -6.28
N LYS A 174 3.19 -16.06 -5.64
CA LYS A 174 3.26 -15.94 -4.18
C LYS A 174 2.10 -15.14 -3.59
N THR A 175 1.58 -14.14 -4.32
CA THR A 175 0.37 -13.40 -3.93
C THR A 175 -0.81 -14.32 -3.68
N ILE A 176 -1.01 -15.37 -4.52
CA ILE A 176 -2.10 -16.34 -4.37
C ILE A 176 -1.92 -17.15 -3.08
N ARG A 177 -0.69 -17.56 -2.79
CA ARG A 177 -0.37 -18.30 -1.56
C ARG A 177 -0.54 -17.41 -0.32
N ALA A 178 -0.15 -16.14 -0.41
CA ALA A 178 -0.39 -15.15 0.63
C ALA A 178 -1.88 -15.03 0.96
N LEU A 179 -2.74 -14.83 -0.04
CA LEU A 179 -4.19 -14.75 0.17
C LEU A 179 -4.77 -16.04 0.77
N LYS A 180 -4.27 -17.22 0.33
CA LYS A 180 -4.68 -18.50 0.93
C LYS A 180 -4.30 -18.57 2.41
N ASN A 181 -3.07 -18.17 2.77
CA ASN A 181 -2.65 -18.15 4.17
C ASN A 181 -3.49 -17.16 4.98
N LEU A 182 -3.68 -15.93 4.50
CA LEU A 182 -4.46 -14.91 5.18
C LEU A 182 -5.90 -15.34 5.48
N ARG A 183 -6.55 -16.09 4.57
CA ARG A 183 -7.88 -16.67 4.83
C ARG A 183 -7.88 -17.59 6.06
N THR A 184 -6.80 -18.34 6.27
CA THR A 184 -6.69 -19.23 7.44
C THR A 184 -6.55 -18.46 8.75
N LEU A 185 -6.16 -17.20 8.72
CA LEU A 185 -5.95 -16.35 9.88
C LEU A 185 -7.22 -15.61 10.33
N LEU A 186 -8.32 -15.71 9.59
CA LEU A 186 -9.57 -15.04 9.92
C LEU A 186 -10.33 -15.75 11.04
N THR A 187 -11.02 -14.96 11.85
CA THR A 187 -12.09 -15.45 12.74
C THR A 187 -13.30 -15.88 11.91
N SER A 188 -14.25 -16.62 12.51
CA SER A 188 -15.57 -16.86 11.91
C SER A 188 -16.26 -15.50 11.70
N GLY A 189 -16.71 -15.23 10.46
CA GLY A 189 -17.27 -13.93 10.07
C GLY A 189 -16.25 -12.80 9.89
N GLY A 190 -14.94 -13.10 9.99
CA GLY A 190 -13.88 -12.17 9.67
C GLY A 190 -13.78 -11.89 8.17
N GLN A 191 -13.05 -10.84 7.79
CA GLN A 191 -12.90 -10.46 6.38
C GLN A 191 -11.48 -10.01 6.04
N ILE A 192 -11.11 -10.17 4.77
CA ILE A 192 -9.94 -9.55 4.16
C ILE A 192 -10.43 -8.42 3.27
N ALA A 193 -9.91 -7.21 3.44
CA ALA A 193 -10.18 -6.07 2.59
C ALA A 193 -8.88 -5.55 1.98
N VAL A 194 -8.83 -5.43 0.66
CA VAL A 194 -7.60 -5.08 -0.06
C VAL A 194 -7.86 -4.01 -1.12
N VAL A 195 -6.86 -3.17 -1.35
CA VAL A 195 -6.75 -2.39 -2.58
C VAL A 195 -5.46 -2.78 -3.27
N MET A 196 -5.55 -3.14 -4.53
CA MET A 196 -4.45 -3.66 -5.33
C MET A 196 -4.31 -2.89 -6.64
N GLY A 197 -3.09 -2.45 -6.97
CA GLY A 197 -2.80 -1.82 -8.25
C GLY A 197 -2.80 -2.86 -9.36
N LEU A 198 -3.48 -2.57 -10.48
CA LEU A 198 -3.48 -3.40 -11.68
C LEU A 198 -2.30 -3.04 -12.59
N GLY A 199 -1.84 -4.01 -13.39
CA GLY A 199 -0.71 -3.86 -14.31
C GLY A 199 0.67 -3.97 -13.64
N ILE A 200 0.75 -4.21 -12.33
CA ILE A 200 2.01 -4.40 -11.58
C ILE A 200 2.51 -5.83 -11.74
N ASN A 201 1.65 -6.80 -11.45
CA ASN A 201 1.93 -8.23 -11.51
C ASN A 201 0.95 -8.89 -12.50
N PRO A 202 1.38 -9.19 -13.73
CA PRO A 202 0.52 -9.80 -14.74
C PRO A 202 -0.08 -11.15 -14.35
N GLU A 203 0.61 -11.96 -13.54
CA GLU A 203 0.09 -13.25 -13.07
C GLU A 203 -1.07 -13.04 -12.09
N PHE A 204 -1.00 -11.98 -11.27
CA PHE A 204 -2.10 -11.59 -10.42
C PHE A 204 -3.29 -11.10 -11.26
N ASP A 205 -3.06 -10.25 -12.25
CA ASP A 205 -4.12 -9.73 -13.14
C ASP A 205 -4.79 -10.88 -13.92
N MET A 206 -4.02 -11.84 -14.45
CA MET A 206 -4.56 -13.06 -15.08
C MET A 206 -5.35 -13.93 -14.10
N SER A 207 -4.95 -13.97 -12.83
CA SER A 207 -5.66 -14.71 -11.79
C SER A 207 -7.02 -14.10 -11.43
N LEU A 208 -7.16 -12.78 -11.56
CA LEU A 208 -8.45 -12.09 -11.46
C LEU A 208 -9.33 -12.37 -12.67
N GLU A 209 -8.78 -12.31 -13.89
CA GLU A 209 -9.50 -12.55 -15.13
C GLU A 209 -10.03 -14.00 -15.22
N SER A 210 -9.18 -14.96 -14.87
CA SER A 210 -9.53 -16.40 -14.85
C SER A 210 -10.36 -16.81 -13.64
N LYS A 211 -10.66 -15.89 -12.70
CA LYS A 211 -11.32 -16.17 -11.43
C LYS A 211 -10.60 -17.22 -10.56
N THR A 212 -9.30 -17.39 -10.73
CA THR A 212 -8.47 -18.23 -9.83
C THR A 212 -8.42 -17.62 -8.42
N ILE A 213 -8.50 -16.29 -8.33
CA ILE A 213 -8.74 -15.56 -7.09
C ILE A 213 -10.15 -14.96 -7.18
N GLU A 214 -11.00 -15.33 -6.24
CA GLU A 214 -12.34 -14.78 -6.11
C GLU A 214 -12.48 -13.92 -4.87
N PHE A 215 -13.14 -12.79 -5.05
CA PHE A 215 -13.58 -11.88 -3.98
C PHE A 215 -15.09 -11.93 -3.91
N ASP A 216 -15.64 -11.92 -2.69
CA ASP A 216 -17.10 -11.87 -2.48
C ASP A 216 -17.69 -10.53 -2.94
N LYS A 217 -16.89 -9.46 -2.81
CA LYS A 217 -17.17 -8.15 -3.38
C LYS A 217 -15.92 -7.63 -4.05
N GLN A 218 -16.07 -7.10 -5.26
CA GLN A 218 -14.96 -6.41 -5.92
C GLN A 218 -15.48 -5.26 -6.77
N GLY A 219 -14.66 -4.23 -6.90
CA GLY A 219 -14.92 -3.07 -7.73
C GLY A 219 -13.60 -2.47 -8.20
N TYR A 220 -13.67 -1.57 -9.16
CA TYR A 220 -12.50 -1.00 -9.79
C TYR A 220 -12.60 0.52 -9.84
N LEU A 221 -11.44 1.16 -9.73
CA LEU A 221 -11.29 2.57 -9.99
C LEU A 221 -10.21 2.75 -11.05
N ARG A 222 -10.50 3.58 -12.07
CA ARG A 222 -9.58 3.95 -13.13
C ARG A 222 -9.07 5.36 -12.92
N HIS A 223 -7.77 5.54 -13.07
CA HIS A 223 -7.13 6.85 -13.08
C HIS A 223 -7.54 7.62 -14.35
N LEU A 224 -7.94 8.88 -14.19
CA LEU A 224 -8.27 9.78 -15.29
C LEU A 224 -7.09 10.70 -15.61
N LYS A 225 -6.85 11.67 -14.73
CA LYS A 225 -5.73 12.61 -14.81
C LYS A 225 -5.44 13.23 -13.44
N GLY A 226 -4.18 13.56 -13.18
CA GLY A 226 -3.78 14.19 -11.92
C GLY A 226 -4.09 13.29 -10.72
N TYR A 227 -5.00 13.72 -9.85
CA TYR A 227 -5.48 12.95 -8.70
C TYR A 227 -6.88 12.35 -8.91
N MET A 228 -7.50 12.54 -10.09
CA MET A 228 -8.89 12.16 -10.32
C MET A 228 -9.01 10.70 -10.71
N TRP A 229 -9.98 10.04 -10.09
CA TRP A 229 -10.31 8.63 -10.31
C TRP A 229 -11.80 8.47 -10.52
N GLN A 230 -12.19 7.44 -11.22
CA GLN A 230 -13.57 7.11 -11.52
C GLN A 230 -13.81 5.62 -11.34
N GLU A 231 -14.96 5.26 -10.79
CA GLU A 231 -15.42 3.87 -10.76
C GLU A 231 -15.57 3.33 -12.19
N ALA A 232 -15.16 2.08 -12.40
CA ALA A 232 -15.06 1.48 -13.71
C ALA A 232 -15.39 -0.01 -13.68
N ASP A 233 -15.72 -0.58 -14.83
CA ASP A 233 -15.88 -2.03 -14.99
C ASP A 233 -14.55 -2.72 -15.29
N TRP A 234 -14.48 -4.05 -15.08
CA TRP A 234 -13.31 -4.87 -15.43
C TRP A 234 -12.83 -4.65 -16.87
N LYS A 235 -13.75 -4.58 -17.83
CA LYS A 235 -13.43 -4.35 -19.25
C LYS A 235 -12.64 -3.06 -19.52
N ASP A 236 -12.79 -2.03 -18.65
CA ASP A 236 -12.16 -0.73 -18.81
C ASP A 236 -10.78 -0.67 -18.14
N VAL A 237 -10.45 -1.66 -17.30
CA VAL A 237 -9.22 -1.68 -16.50
C VAL A 237 -8.31 -2.90 -16.74
N LYS A 238 -8.79 -3.97 -17.38
CA LYS A 238 -8.05 -5.23 -17.56
C LYS A 238 -6.73 -5.10 -18.34
N ASP A 239 -6.65 -4.14 -19.25
CA ASP A 239 -5.49 -3.94 -20.11
C ASP A 239 -4.62 -2.74 -19.68
N VAL A 240 -4.86 -2.18 -18.49
CA VAL A 240 -4.08 -1.04 -18.00
C VAL A 240 -2.64 -1.46 -17.71
N LYS A 241 -1.72 -0.54 -17.97
CA LYS A 241 -0.30 -0.74 -17.69
C LYS A 241 0.12 0.13 -16.53
N TYR A 242 0.98 -0.41 -15.70
CA TYR A 242 1.64 0.35 -14.64
C TYR A 242 2.59 1.39 -15.26
N ASP A 243 2.46 2.64 -14.83
CA ASP A 243 3.38 3.69 -15.27
C ASP A 243 4.69 3.60 -14.49
N LYS A 244 5.75 3.20 -15.19
CA LYS A 244 7.10 3.08 -14.61
C LYS A 244 7.84 4.43 -14.54
N SER A 245 7.43 5.42 -15.32
CA SER A 245 8.07 6.74 -15.33
C SER A 245 7.64 7.59 -14.14
N ILE A 246 6.39 7.45 -13.76
CA ILE A 246 5.80 7.99 -12.53
C ILE A 246 5.18 6.80 -11.81
N PRO A 247 5.89 6.15 -10.86
CA PRO A 247 5.42 4.93 -10.23
C PRO A 247 3.99 5.10 -9.69
N THR A 248 3.02 4.65 -10.49
CA THR A 248 1.60 4.71 -10.17
C THR A 248 0.83 3.64 -10.95
N ALA A 249 -0.15 3.03 -10.29
CA ALA A 249 -1.11 2.21 -10.98
C ALA A 249 -2.15 3.09 -11.68
N ASN A 250 -2.48 2.77 -12.94
CA ASN A 250 -3.50 3.47 -13.71
C ASN A 250 -4.92 2.93 -13.45
N ALA A 251 -5.01 1.85 -12.72
CA ALA A 251 -6.25 1.35 -12.14
C ALA A 251 -5.97 0.58 -10.85
N VAL A 252 -6.96 0.55 -9.96
CA VAL A 252 -6.93 -0.27 -8.76
C VAL A 252 -8.17 -1.15 -8.69
N MET A 253 -7.98 -2.34 -8.13
CA MET A 253 -9.04 -3.24 -7.70
C MET A 253 -9.22 -3.10 -6.20
N VAL A 254 -10.45 -2.96 -5.74
CA VAL A 254 -10.85 -3.05 -4.34
C VAL A 254 -11.57 -4.36 -4.16
N GLY A 255 -11.09 -5.20 -3.26
CA GLY A 255 -11.67 -6.54 -3.05
C GLY A 255 -11.93 -6.84 -1.58
N VAL A 256 -13.02 -7.56 -1.31
CA VAL A 256 -13.37 -8.07 0.01
C VAL A 256 -13.63 -9.56 -0.06
N ILE A 257 -13.02 -10.30 0.84
CA ILE A 257 -13.23 -11.74 1.04
C ILE A 257 -13.78 -11.93 2.45
N HIS A 258 -14.89 -12.62 2.60
CA HIS A 258 -15.45 -12.98 3.88
C HIS A 258 -15.13 -14.44 4.26
N GLN A 259 -14.80 -14.67 5.51
CA GLN A 259 -14.77 -16.02 6.05
C GLN A 259 -16.20 -16.50 6.29
N LYS A 260 -16.60 -17.53 5.54
CA LYS A 260 -17.93 -18.15 5.74
C LYS A 260 -18.00 -18.72 7.16
N ASN A 261 -19.11 -18.50 7.83
CA ASN A 261 -19.40 -19.21 9.06
C ASN A 261 -19.48 -20.70 8.73
N ASN A 262 -18.64 -21.53 9.33
CA ASN A 262 -18.90 -22.95 9.34
C ASN A 262 -20.17 -23.14 10.20
N GLU A 263 -21.33 -23.20 9.56
CA GLU A 263 -22.49 -23.76 10.20
C GLU A 263 -22.14 -25.22 10.52
N ILE A 264 -21.85 -25.48 11.79
CA ILE A 264 -21.78 -26.83 12.30
C ILE A 264 -23.20 -27.36 12.17
N HIS A 265 -23.49 -28.06 11.09
CA HIS A 265 -24.64 -28.94 11.04
C HIS A 265 -24.32 -30.13 11.97
N ASP A 266 -24.59 -29.95 13.25
CA ASP A 266 -24.78 -31.10 14.14
C ASP A 266 -25.95 -31.92 13.60
N ARG A 267 -25.59 -33.04 12.96
CA ARG A 267 -26.53 -34.12 12.65
C ARG A 267 -26.43 -35.19 13.74
#